data_6fffd862eacfe1516fa40ef7c9d9f286
#
_entry.id   6fffd862eacfe1516fa40ef7c9d9f286
#
_cell.length_a   1.000
_cell.length_b   1.000
_cell.length_c   1.000
_cell.angle_alpha   90.00
_cell.angle_beta   90.00
_cell.angle_gamma   90.00
#
_symmetry.space_group_name_H-M   'P 1'
#
loop_
_entity.id
_entity.type
_entity.pdbx_description
1 polymer ?
#
loop_
_entity_poly.entity_id
_entity_poly.type
_entity_poly.pdbx_seq_one_letter_code
_entity_poly.pdbx_strand_id
1 'polypeptide(L)'
;MAQDRLETIVSLAKRRGFVYPSSEIYGGLRASWDYGPLGVELKNNIKRQWWKSMVQGRDDVVGLDSCVILAREVWQASGHVETFSDPLTECTSCHKRYRADHLEEAYENKHKKKPTSLDEVNCPNCGTKGKFTAPKQFSGLLKTYLGPVEDESGLAYLRPETAQGIFINFDNVASTSRKKPPFGIGQIGKSFRNEITPGNFIFRTREFEQMEMEFFVVPGTDEQWHQYWIDTRLAWYKDLGINPDRLRIFEHPKEKLSHYSKRTADIEYKFEFAGTEWGELEGIANRTDFDLKAHSRASGENLTWFDQEKNERWTPYVIEPAAGVDRCALTFMLDAYTEDEAPNSKGEMEKRSVMKLDFRLAPIKIAVLPLSRNADLSPKAKDLATALAKHWNVDFDDAGAIGRRYRRQDEIGTPFCITIDFESLDDQAVTIRERDSMAQSRIAIDQVESYLAQKLLGC
;
A
#
# COMPACT_ATOMS: atom_id res chain seq x y z
N MET A 1 0.66 -24.84 -1.28
CA MET A 1 0.66 -23.98 -2.50
C MET A 1 0.54 -22.48 -2.17
N ALA A 2 -0.44 -22.03 -1.40
CA ALA A 2 -0.62 -20.60 -1.10
C ALA A 2 0.45 -20.02 -0.15
N GLN A 3 0.76 -20.72 0.92
CA GLN A 3 1.84 -20.35 1.85
C GLN A 3 3.21 -20.31 1.17
N ASP A 4 3.40 -21.17 0.18
CA ASP A 4 4.58 -21.26 -0.68
C ASP A 4 4.79 -19.96 -1.51
N ARG A 5 3.70 -19.37 -2.04
CA ARG A 5 3.79 -18.15 -2.86
C ARG A 5 4.22 -16.92 -2.04
N LEU A 6 3.66 -16.73 -0.85
CA LEU A 6 4.09 -15.64 0.04
C LEU A 6 5.56 -15.81 0.45
N GLU A 7 5.97 -17.03 0.82
CA GLU A 7 7.36 -17.32 1.19
C GLU A 7 8.31 -17.06 0.02
N THR A 8 7.92 -17.43 -1.20
CA THR A 8 8.68 -17.14 -2.42
C THR A 8 8.84 -15.63 -2.63
N ILE A 9 7.76 -14.85 -2.50
CA ILE A 9 7.83 -13.39 -2.61
C ILE A 9 8.67 -12.76 -1.51
N VAL A 10 8.54 -13.22 -0.26
CA VAL A 10 9.37 -12.73 0.86
C VAL A 10 10.86 -13.00 0.59
N SER A 11 11.20 -14.20 0.11
CA SER A 11 12.57 -14.57 -0.24
C SER A 11 13.12 -13.71 -1.39
N LEU A 12 12.33 -13.53 -2.44
CA LEU A 12 12.68 -12.69 -3.59
C LEU A 12 12.86 -11.23 -3.16
N ALA A 13 11.91 -10.70 -2.37
CA ALA A 13 11.95 -9.31 -1.91
C ALA A 13 13.20 -8.99 -1.12
N LYS A 14 13.62 -9.89 -0.20
CA LYS A 14 14.86 -9.76 0.55
C LYS A 14 16.10 -9.86 -0.35
N ARG A 15 16.16 -10.90 -1.17
CA ARG A 15 17.31 -11.16 -2.05
C ARG A 15 17.54 -10.06 -3.09
N ARG A 16 16.46 -9.44 -3.58
CA ARG A 16 16.52 -8.41 -4.63
C ARG A 16 16.47 -6.99 -4.11
N GLY A 17 16.37 -6.80 -2.80
CA GLY A 17 16.40 -5.45 -2.23
C GLY A 17 15.12 -4.67 -2.36
N PHE A 18 13.97 -5.36 -2.28
CA PHE A 18 12.68 -4.70 -2.12
C PHE A 18 12.41 -4.36 -0.66
N VAL A 19 12.55 -5.35 0.24
CA VAL A 19 12.21 -5.18 1.65
C VAL A 19 13.18 -5.94 2.53
N TYR A 20 13.63 -5.33 3.62
CA TYR A 20 14.49 -5.92 4.64
C TYR A 20 13.82 -5.88 6.02
N PRO A 21 14.14 -6.80 6.94
CA PRO A 21 13.77 -6.64 8.35
C PRO A 21 14.40 -5.37 8.91
N SER A 22 13.62 -4.52 9.55
CA SER A 22 14.17 -3.33 10.20
C SER A 22 15.07 -3.69 11.37
N SER A 23 16.18 -2.98 11.51
CA SER A 23 17.16 -3.17 12.59
C SER A 23 17.75 -4.59 12.64
N GLU A 24 17.92 -5.26 11.49
CA GLU A 24 18.33 -6.67 11.40
C GLU A 24 19.68 -6.95 12.10
N ILE A 25 20.62 -6.00 12.07
CA ILE A 25 21.94 -6.13 12.73
C ILE A 25 21.83 -6.23 14.26
N TYR A 26 20.71 -5.83 14.85
CA TYR A 26 20.39 -5.95 16.28
C TYR A 26 19.39 -7.07 16.58
N GLY A 27 19.17 -7.99 15.65
CA GLY A 27 18.20 -9.08 15.78
C GLY A 27 16.81 -8.77 15.21
N GLY A 28 16.64 -7.58 14.64
CA GLY A 28 15.40 -7.16 14.02
C GLY A 28 14.34 -6.65 14.99
N LEU A 29 13.45 -5.80 14.51
CA LEU A 29 12.24 -5.37 15.24
C LEU A 29 11.02 -6.03 14.62
N ARG A 30 10.27 -6.80 15.42
CA ARG A 30 9.11 -7.55 14.92
C ARG A 30 8.08 -6.63 14.27
N ALA A 31 7.65 -7.00 13.07
CA ALA A 31 6.66 -6.27 12.27
C ALA A 31 7.08 -4.85 11.87
N SER A 32 8.37 -4.65 11.74
CA SER A 32 8.96 -3.43 11.18
C SER A 32 9.84 -3.81 10.01
N TRP A 33 9.71 -3.07 8.93
CA TRP A 33 10.34 -3.37 7.66
C TRP A 33 10.92 -2.12 7.03
N ASP A 34 12.11 -2.24 6.48
CA ASP A 34 12.76 -1.19 5.71
C ASP A 34 12.64 -1.50 4.22
N TYR A 35 12.31 -0.49 3.44
CA TYR A 35 12.27 -0.64 1.98
C TYR A 35 13.64 -0.38 1.39
N GLY A 36 14.16 -1.39 0.70
CA GLY A 36 15.43 -1.29 0.00
C GLY A 36 15.33 -0.50 -1.31
N PRO A 37 16.43 -0.44 -2.10
CA PRO A 37 16.47 0.39 -3.32
C PRO A 37 15.35 0.13 -4.32
N LEU A 38 14.95 -1.12 -4.54
CA LEU A 38 13.84 -1.45 -5.44
C LEU A 38 12.47 -1.24 -4.78
N GLY A 39 12.38 -1.47 -3.48
CA GLY A 39 11.13 -1.31 -2.73
C GLY A 39 10.69 0.14 -2.61
N VAL A 40 11.62 1.06 -2.36
CA VAL A 40 11.30 2.49 -2.30
C VAL A 40 10.81 3.01 -3.64
N GLU A 41 11.41 2.57 -4.75
CA GLU A 41 10.95 2.95 -6.09
C GLU A 41 9.57 2.37 -6.41
N LEU A 42 9.30 1.10 -6.05
CA LEU A 42 7.96 0.50 -6.19
C LEU A 42 6.91 1.31 -5.41
N LYS A 43 7.19 1.64 -4.13
CA LYS A 43 6.29 2.46 -3.31
C LYS A 43 6.06 3.85 -3.91
N ASN A 44 7.11 4.51 -4.36
CA ASN A 44 7.00 5.82 -4.97
C ASN A 44 6.19 5.79 -6.27
N ASN A 45 6.34 4.74 -7.07
CA ASN A 45 5.55 4.56 -8.28
C ASN A 45 4.06 4.31 -7.96
N ILE A 46 3.74 3.48 -6.96
CA ILE A 46 2.36 3.26 -6.49
C ILE A 46 1.75 4.59 -6.03
N LYS A 47 2.45 5.34 -5.17
CA LYS A 47 1.99 6.65 -4.67
C LYS A 47 1.79 7.65 -5.81
N ARG A 48 2.69 7.67 -6.80
CA ARG A 48 2.57 8.53 -7.99
C ARG A 48 1.33 8.20 -8.81
N GLN A 49 1.05 6.90 -9.05
CA GLN A 49 -0.15 6.49 -9.80
C GLN A 49 -1.43 6.81 -9.03
N TRP A 50 -1.44 6.61 -7.70
CA TRP A 50 -2.56 6.99 -6.86
C TRP A 50 -2.79 8.50 -6.88
N TRP A 51 -1.74 9.29 -6.65
CA TRP A 51 -1.81 10.77 -6.64
C TRP A 51 -2.27 11.34 -7.98
N LYS A 52 -1.76 10.76 -9.06
CA LYS A 52 -2.16 11.14 -10.42
C LYS A 52 -3.65 10.86 -10.66
N SER A 53 -4.17 9.71 -10.25
CA SER A 53 -5.57 9.33 -10.46
C SER A 53 -6.54 10.02 -9.51
N MET A 54 -6.13 10.22 -8.25
CA MET A 54 -7.03 10.74 -7.21
C MET A 54 -6.98 12.24 -7.05
N VAL A 55 -5.83 12.89 -7.33
CA VAL A 55 -5.63 14.32 -7.07
C VAL A 55 -5.37 15.09 -8.37
N GLN A 56 -4.31 14.74 -9.10
CA GLN A 56 -3.88 15.54 -10.26
C GLN A 56 -4.78 15.38 -11.50
N GLY A 57 -5.35 14.20 -11.70
CA GLY A 57 -6.23 13.89 -12.83
C GLY A 57 -7.67 14.34 -12.65
N ARG A 58 -7.96 15.09 -11.56
CA ARG A 58 -9.32 15.52 -11.19
C ARG A 58 -9.34 17.01 -10.85
N ASP A 59 -10.44 17.65 -11.14
CA ASP A 59 -10.70 19.05 -10.78
C ASP A 59 -11.45 19.20 -9.45
N ASP A 60 -11.98 18.11 -8.90
CA ASP A 60 -12.77 18.06 -7.68
C ASP A 60 -11.98 17.51 -6.45
N VAL A 61 -10.69 17.26 -6.57
CA VAL A 61 -9.84 16.80 -5.44
C VAL A 61 -8.58 17.66 -5.34
N VAL A 62 -8.18 17.97 -4.10
CA VAL A 62 -6.93 18.69 -3.78
C VAL A 62 -6.10 17.89 -2.79
N GLY A 63 -4.81 18.20 -2.69
CA GLY A 63 -3.89 17.53 -1.80
C GLY A 63 -3.68 18.26 -0.48
N LEU A 64 -3.38 17.48 0.56
CA LEU A 64 -2.96 17.96 1.87
C LEU A 64 -1.80 17.09 2.39
N ASP A 65 -0.92 17.68 3.19
CA ASP A 65 0.06 16.95 4.00
C ASP A 65 -0.01 17.49 5.44
N SER A 66 -0.74 16.79 6.30
CA SER A 66 -0.87 17.14 7.72
C SER A 66 0.21 16.49 8.57
N CYS A 67 0.47 17.06 9.75
CA CYS A 67 1.47 16.55 10.68
C CYS A 67 1.17 15.12 11.15
N VAL A 68 2.23 14.35 11.41
CA VAL A 68 2.14 13.01 12.02
C VAL A 68 1.72 13.09 13.47
N ILE A 69 2.26 14.06 14.21
CA ILE A 69 1.93 14.31 15.63
C ILE A 69 0.85 15.38 15.63
N LEU A 70 -0.34 15.02 16.13
CA LEU A 70 -1.47 15.91 16.29
C LEU A 70 -1.77 16.09 17.78
N ALA A 71 -2.47 17.17 18.11
CA ALA A 71 -2.93 17.46 19.45
C ALA A 71 -3.79 16.32 20.00
N ARG A 72 -3.67 16.04 21.32
CA ARG A 72 -4.41 14.98 22.00
C ARG A 72 -5.92 15.09 21.80
N GLU A 73 -6.41 16.31 21.78
CA GLU A 73 -7.83 16.66 21.63
C GLU A 73 -8.42 16.15 20.31
N VAL A 74 -7.61 16.07 19.26
CA VAL A 74 -8.03 15.50 17.96
C VAL A 74 -8.44 14.03 18.13
N TRP A 75 -7.65 13.27 18.87
CA TRP A 75 -7.89 11.84 19.11
C TRP A 75 -8.97 11.58 20.16
N GLN A 76 -9.19 12.52 21.06
CA GLN A 76 -10.33 12.51 21.98
C GLN A 76 -11.63 12.80 21.22
N ALA A 77 -11.64 13.86 20.39
CA ALA A 77 -12.82 14.24 19.63
C ALA A 77 -13.26 13.14 18.65
N SER A 78 -12.33 12.49 17.98
CA SER A 78 -12.61 11.38 17.05
C SER A 78 -12.96 10.05 17.77
N GLY A 79 -12.83 9.98 19.11
CA GLY A 79 -13.10 8.78 19.90
C GLY A 79 -11.96 7.76 19.93
N HIS A 80 -10.82 8.00 19.26
CA HIS A 80 -9.71 7.03 19.24
C HIS A 80 -9.11 6.77 20.63
N VAL A 81 -9.07 7.77 21.52
CA VAL A 81 -8.53 7.58 22.86
C VAL A 81 -9.36 6.58 23.66
N GLU A 82 -10.68 6.61 23.50
CA GLU A 82 -11.62 5.77 24.25
C GLU A 82 -11.85 4.40 23.60
N THR A 83 -11.92 4.34 22.27
CA THR A 83 -12.39 3.15 21.55
C THR A 83 -11.30 2.38 20.80
N PHE A 84 -10.16 3.01 20.49
CA PHE A 84 -9.08 2.36 19.74
C PHE A 84 -8.23 1.49 20.66
N SER A 85 -8.89 0.48 21.23
CA SER A 85 -8.27 -0.48 22.14
C SER A 85 -8.83 -1.86 21.90
N ASP A 86 -7.97 -2.88 22.03
CA ASP A 86 -8.31 -4.28 21.83
C ASP A 86 -8.26 -5.04 23.17
N PRO A 87 -9.17 -5.97 23.43
CA PRO A 87 -9.09 -6.84 24.60
C PRO A 87 -7.95 -7.86 24.44
N LEU A 88 -6.82 -7.61 25.09
CA LEU A 88 -5.63 -8.45 25.06
C LEU A 88 -5.67 -9.51 26.16
N THR A 89 -5.47 -10.78 25.80
CA THR A 89 -5.25 -11.89 26.73
C THR A 89 -3.95 -12.63 26.42
N GLU A 90 -3.36 -13.26 27.44
CA GLU A 90 -2.15 -14.07 27.30
C GLU A 90 -2.43 -15.53 27.69
N CYS A 91 -1.98 -16.48 26.88
CA CYS A 91 -1.99 -17.88 27.27
C CYS A 91 -0.95 -18.14 28.35
N THR A 92 -1.37 -18.55 29.55
CA THR A 92 -0.47 -18.79 30.68
C THR A 92 0.44 -20.02 30.52
N SER A 93 0.19 -20.87 29.50
CA SER A 93 1.01 -22.05 29.21
C SER A 93 2.13 -21.78 28.21
N CYS A 94 1.90 -20.94 27.18
CA CYS A 94 2.91 -20.69 26.14
C CYS A 94 3.29 -19.20 26.02
N HIS A 95 2.73 -18.35 26.86
CA HIS A 95 2.98 -16.90 26.94
C HIS A 95 2.74 -16.13 25.62
N LYS A 96 1.99 -16.73 24.68
CA LYS A 96 1.55 -16.01 23.50
C LYS A 96 0.31 -15.18 23.77
N ARG A 97 0.28 -13.99 23.19
CA ARG A 97 -0.79 -13.00 23.35
C ARG A 97 -1.74 -13.04 22.18
N TYR A 98 -3.03 -12.82 22.46
CA TYR A 98 -4.12 -12.86 21.50
C TYR A 98 -5.15 -11.79 21.81
N ARG A 99 -5.90 -11.37 20.81
CA ARG A 99 -7.15 -10.64 21.01
C ARG A 99 -8.20 -11.62 21.51
N ALA A 100 -8.84 -11.28 22.61
CA ALA A 100 -9.84 -12.16 23.21
C ALA A 100 -11.07 -12.33 22.33
N ASP A 101 -11.53 -11.25 21.68
CA ASP A 101 -12.63 -11.24 20.73
C ASP A 101 -12.38 -12.15 19.51
N HIS A 102 -11.16 -12.16 18.95
CA HIS A 102 -10.81 -13.09 17.86
C HIS A 102 -10.78 -14.55 18.31
N LEU A 103 -10.37 -14.82 19.54
CA LEU A 103 -10.44 -16.19 20.10
C LEU A 103 -11.88 -16.66 20.25
N GLU A 104 -12.77 -15.78 20.71
CA GLU A 104 -14.20 -16.05 20.84
C GLU A 104 -14.87 -16.26 19.48
N GLU A 105 -14.55 -15.42 18.49
CA GLU A 105 -15.06 -15.55 17.13
C GLU A 105 -14.59 -16.86 16.45
N ALA A 106 -13.32 -17.22 16.62
CA ALA A 106 -12.78 -18.48 16.10
C ALA A 106 -13.46 -19.71 16.75
N TYR A 107 -13.75 -19.62 18.05
CA TYR A 107 -14.51 -20.67 18.74
C TYR A 107 -15.94 -20.76 18.23
N GLU A 108 -16.64 -19.62 18.07
CA GLU A 108 -18.01 -19.56 17.56
C GLU A 108 -18.11 -20.13 16.14
N ASN A 109 -17.17 -19.75 15.26
CA ASN A 109 -17.12 -20.27 13.89
C ASN A 109 -16.98 -21.79 13.85
N LYS A 110 -16.17 -22.36 14.76
CA LYS A 110 -15.91 -23.80 14.85
C LYS A 110 -17.07 -24.58 15.49
N HIS A 111 -17.65 -24.03 16.57
CA HIS A 111 -18.64 -24.74 17.40
C HIS A 111 -20.08 -24.27 17.15
N LYS A 112 -20.29 -23.25 16.29
CA LYS A 112 -21.58 -22.62 16.00
C LYS A 112 -22.32 -22.12 17.26
N LYS A 113 -21.53 -21.81 18.29
CA LYS A 113 -22.01 -21.31 19.59
C LYS A 113 -20.92 -20.42 20.20
N LYS A 114 -21.32 -19.25 20.70
CA LYS A 114 -20.42 -18.35 21.42
C LYS A 114 -19.91 -18.98 22.72
N PRO A 115 -18.62 -18.87 23.09
CA PRO A 115 -18.14 -19.37 24.36
C PRO A 115 -18.71 -18.52 25.50
N THR A 116 -18.94 -19.14 26.66
CA THR A 116 -19.39 -18.43 27.87
C THR A 116 -18.22 -17.68 28.53
N SER A 117 -17.01 -18.21 28.37
CA SER A 117 -15.74 -17.59 28.82
C SER A 117 -14.58 -18.16 28.03
N LEU A 118 -13.40 -17.52 28.14
CA LEU A 118 -12.16 -18.03 27.55
C LEU A 118 -11.71 -19.39 28.11
N ASP A 119 -12.31 -19.86 29.22
CA ASP A 119 -12.04 -21.19 29.76
C ASP A 119 -12.50 -22.33 28.84
N GLU A 120 -13.42 -22.05 27.93
CA GLU A 120 -13.86 -23.02 26.91
C GLU A 120 -12.95 -23.06 25.68
N VAL A 121 -12.09 -22.05 25.50
CA VAL A 121 -11.32 -21.84 24.28
C VAL A 121 -9.95 -22.52 24.36
N ASN A 122 -9.55 -23.17 23.28
CA ASN A 122 -8.20 -23.74 23.16
C ASN A 122 -7.22 -22.68 22.62
N CYS A 123 -6.01 -22.67 23.20
CA CYS A 123 -4.94 -21.81 22.68
C CYS A 123 -4.56 -22.23 21.23
N PRO A 124 -4.59 -21.33 20.25
CA PRO A 124 -4.25 -21.67 18.87
C PRO A 124 -2.81 -22.15 18.68
N ASN A 125 -1.90 -21.79 19.60
CA ASN A 125 -0.49 -22.17 19.50
C ASN A 125 -0.15 -23.50 20.17
N CYS A 126 -0.58 -23.68 21.42
CA CYS A 126 -0.18 -24.85 22.22
C CYS A 126 -1.33 -25.83 22.48
N GLY A 127 -2.55 -25.54 22.04
CA GLY A 127 -3.73 -26.41 22.20
C GLY A 127 -4.30 -26.45 23.63
N THR A 128 -3.65 -25.87 24.63
CA THR A 128 -4.11 -25.92 26.02
C THR A 128 -5.43 -25.16 26.16
N LYS A 129 -6.42 -25.80 26.80
CA LYS A 129 -7.77 -25.26 27.00
C LYS A 129 -7.83 -24.39 28.25
N GLY A 130 -8.52 -23.22 28.16
CA GLY A 130 -8.90 -22.39 29.31
C GLY A 130 -7.76 -21.77 30.09
N LYS A 131 -6.58 -21.66 29.53
CA LYS A 131 -5.40 -21.11 30.20
C LYS A 131 -5.05 -19.70 29.72
N PHE A 132 -6.01 -18.78 29.89
CA PHE A 132 -5.84 -17.38 29.50
C PHE A 132 -5.94 -16.45 30.70
N THR A 133 -5.17 -15.34 30.65
CA THR A 133 -5.34 -14.24 31.60
C THR A 133 -6.67 -13.52 31.37
N ALA A 134 -7.18 -12.83 32.39
CA ALA A 134 -8.30 -11.92 32.17
C ALA A 134 -7.96 -10.87 31.09
N PRO A 135 -8.86 -10.62 30.12
CA PRO A 135 -8.61 -9.63 29.09
C PRO A 135 -8.36 -8.24 29.68
N LYS A 136 -7.32 -7.56 29.17
CA LYS A 136 -6.98 -6.18 29.51
C LYS A 136 -7.05 -5.33 28.26
N GLN A 137 -7.59 -4.11 28.38
CA GLN A 137 -7.61 -3.18 27.25
C GLN A 137 -6.18 -2.77 26.88
N PHE A 138 -5.86 -2.95 25.61
CA PHE A 138 -4.56 -2.62 25.01
C PHE A 138 -4.76 -1.51 23.99
N SER A 139 -4.17 -0.33 24.24
CA SER A 139 -4.29 0.80 23.33
C SER A 139 -3.56 0.54 22.02
N GLY A 140 -4.27 0.70 20.91
CA GLY A 140 -3.69 0.69 19.56
C GLY A 140 -2.93 1.98 19.22
N LEU A 141 -3.07 3.05 20.03
CA LEU A 141 -2.33 4.30 19.83
C LEU A 141 -0.89 4.18 20.34
N LEU A 142 0.06 4.67 19.53
CA LEU A 142 1.45 4.88 19.96
C LEU A 142 1.59 6.27 20.57
N LYS A 143 2.07 6.30 21.81
CA LYS A 143 2.27 7.52 22.60
C LYS A 143 3.69 8.05 22.44
N THR A 144 3.82 9.37 22.53
CA THR A 144 5.08 10.08 22.68
C THR A 144 4.88 11.27 23.60
N TYR A 145 5.97 11.93 24.00
CA TYR A 145 5.93 13.13 24.82
C TYR A 145 6.65 14.27 24.12
N LEU A 146 6.04 15.43 24.12
CA LEU A 146 6.62 16.67 23.59
C LEU A 146 7.11 17.53 24.76
N GLY A 147 8.29 18.15 24.57
CA GLY A 147 8.91 18.97 25.63
C GLY A 147 9.86 18.18 26.53
N PRO A 148 10.40 18.83 27.57
CA PRO A 148 11.49 18.26 28.40
C PRO A 148 11.03 17.31 29.50
N VAL A 149 9.72 17.21 29.78
CA VAL A 149 9.16 16.42 30.86
C VAL A 149 8.14 15.42 30.31
N GLU A 150 8.26 14.15 30.75
CA GLU A 150 7.32 13.08 30.39
C GLU A 150 6.14 13.07 31.38
N ASP A 151 5.19 13.99 31.20
CA ASP A 151 3.96 14.05 31.95
C ASP A 151 2.71 14.20 31.07
N GLU A 152 1.53 14.27 31.66
CA GLU A 152 0.27 14.40 30.94
C GLU A 152 0.19 15.67 30.06
N SER A 153 0.91 16.72 30.38
CA SER A 153 0.91 17.98 29.61
C SER A 153 1.68 17.87 28.32
N GLY A 154 2.69 16.99 28.27
CA GLY A 154 3.48 16.71 27.08
C GLY A 154 2.96 15.53 26.26
N LEU A 155 1.93 14.82 26.71
CA LEU A 155 1.43 13.62 26.05
C LEU A 155 0.87 13.91 24.65
N ALA A 156 1.44 13.27 23.65
CA ALA A 156 0.99 13.30 22.27
C ALA A 156 0.89 11.89 21.68
N TYR A 157 0.23 11.77 20.53
CA TYR A 157 0.08 10.50 19.85
C TYR A 157 0.61 10.59 18.42
N LEU A 158 1.24 9.51 17.96
CA LEU A 158 1.48 9.29 16.56
C LEU A 158 0.15 8.89 15.90
N ARG A 159 -0.22 9.54 14.80
CA ARG A 159 -1.53 9.31 14.16
C ARG A 159 -1.72 7.86 13.75
N PRO A 160 -2.87 7.22 14.08
CA PRO A 160 -3.21 5.86 13.63
C PRO A 160 -3.81 5.84 12.22
N GLU A 161 -4.19 7.01 11.68
CA GLU A 161 -4.76 7.24 10.35
C GLU A 161 -4.49 8.67 9.87
N THR A 162 -4.61 8.91 8.59
CA THR A 162 -4.42 10.25 8.00
C THR A 162 -5.70 11.09 7.95
N ALA A 163 -6.88 10.46 8.11
CA ALA A 163 -8.21 11.07 8.00
C ALA A 163 -8.40 12.29 8.91
N GLN A 164 -8.04 12.17 10.20
CA GLN A 164 -8.31 13.22 11.18
C GLN A 164 -7.60 14.53 10.85
N GLY A 165 -6.37 14.43 10.29
CA GLY A 165 -5.65 15.58 9.79
C GLY A 165 -6.38 16.33 8.66
N ILE A 166 -7.17 15.59 7.86
CA ILE A 166 -7.99 16.16 6.79
C ILE A 166 -9.20 16.88 7.39
N PHE A 167 -9.91 16.23 8.31
CA PHE A 167 -11.12 16.82 8.91
C PHE A 167 -10.87 18.15 9.64
N ILE A 168 -9.80 18.22 10.44
CA ILE A 168 -9.45 19.47 11.15
C ILE A 168 -8.99 20.59 10.23
N ASN A 169 -8.61 20.27 8.98
CA ASN A 169 -8.21 21.24 7.96
C ASN A 169 -9.32 21.50 6.92
N PHE A 170 -10.51 20.96 7.09
CA PHE A 170 -11.61 21.10 6.12
C PHE A 170 -11.88 22.55 5.72
N ASP A 171 -12.09 23.44 6.70
CA ASP A 171 -12.37 24.86 6.44
C ASP A 171 -11.19 25.59 5.79
N ASN A 172 -9.98 25.33 6.28
CA ASN A 172 -8.74 25.90 5.72
C ASN A 172 -8.61 25.55 4.22
N VAL A 173 -8.81 24.27 3.88
CA VAL A 173 -8.65 23.78 2.51
C VAL A 173 -9.81 24.26 1.63
N ALA A 174 -11.06 24.16 2.09
CA ALA A 174 -12.24 24.59 1.32
C ALA A 174 -12.15 26.07 0.95
N SER A 175 -11.81 26.92 1.93
CA SER A 175 -11.70 28.38 1.73
C SER A 175 -10.54 28.78 0.82
N THR A 176 -9.36 28.18 1.00
CA THR A 176 -8.15 28.54 0.23
C THR A 176 -8.15 27.96 -1.19
N SER A 177 -8.69 26.75 -1.37
CA SER A 177 -8.79 26.11 -2.70
C SER A 177 -10.01 26.53 -3.49
N ARG A 178 -10.98 27.24 -2.88
CA ARG A 178 -12.27 27.65 -3.46
C ARG A 178 -13.08 26.46 -4.00
N LYS A 179 -12.89 25.26 -3.41
CA LYS A 179 -13.67 24.08 -3.78
C LYS A 179 -15.03 24.11 -3.10
N LYS A 180 -16.03 23.57 -3.78
CA LYS A 180 -17.39 23.39 -3.30
C LYS A 180 -17.71 21.90 -3.25
N PRO A 181 -18.48 21.40 -2.28
CA PRO A 181 -18.99 20.03 -2.34
C PRO A 181 -19.84 19.78 -3.61
N PRO A 182 -19.64 18.64 -4.29
CA PRO A 182 -18.74 17.55 -3.91
C PRO A 182 -17.27 17.86 -4.23
N PHE A 183 -16.37 17.70 -3.24
CA PHE A 183 -14.92 17.76 -3.46
C PHE A 183 -14.18 16.90 -2.45
N GLY A 184 -12.95 16.52 -2.78
CA GLY A 184 -12.11 15.68 -1.94
C GLY A 184 -10.81 16.36 -1.50
N ILE A 185 -10.26 15.86 -0.39
CA ILE A 185 -8.93 16.20 0.10
C ILE A 185 -8.16 14.90 0.25
N GLY A 186 -7.13 14.71 -0.56
CA GLY A 186 -6.29 13.51 -0.55
C GLY A 186 -4.98 13.73 0.20
N GLN A 187 -4.52 12.68 0.88
CA GLN A 187 -3.26 12.67 1.60
C GLN A 187 -2.54 11.34 1.44
N ILE A 188 -1.21 11.39 1.35
CA ILE A 188 -0.33 10.22 1.50
C ILE A 188 0.56 10.47 2.70
N GLY A 189 0.63 9.54 3.64
CA GLY A 189 1.47 9.73 4.80
C GLY A 189 1.60 8.53 5.72
N LYS A 190 2.59 8.58 6.60
CA LYS A 190 2.83 7.58 7.63
C LYS A 190 1.72 7.56 8.66
N SER A 191 1.33 6.35 9.06
CA SER A 191 0.42 6.08 10.18
C SER A 191 0.99 4.97 11.06
N PHE A 192 0.54 4.93 12.31
CA PHE A 192 1.14 4.09 13.34
C PHE A 192 0.08 3.39 14.17
N ARG A 193 0.13 2.06 14.23
CA ARG A 193 -0.79 1.27 15.05
C ARG A 193 -0.01 0.27 15.87
N ASN A 194 -0.24 0.25 17.17
CA ASN A 194 0.41 -0.68 18.08
C ASN A 194 -0.24 -2.07 17.98
N GLU A 195 0.00 -2.74 16.83
CA GLU A 195 -0.59 -4.03 16.51
C GLU A 195 -0.20 -5.13 17.50
N ILE A 196 -1.18 -5.88 18.01
CA ILE A 196 -0.97 -7.03 18.92
C ILE A 196 -0.44 -8.23 18.13
N THR A 197 -1.06 -8.51 16.98
CA THR A 197 -0.75 -9.66 16.13
C THR A 197 -0.33 -9.20 14.73
N PRO A 198 0.82 -8.51 14.62
CA PRO A 198 1.34 -8.15 13.31
C PRO A 198 1.81 -9.40 12.58
N GLY A 199 1.75 -9.39 11.24
CA GLY A 199 2.17 -10.56 10.48
C GLY A 199 1.90 -10.47 8.98
N ASN A 200 2.15 -11.60 8.33
CA ASN A 200 2.05 -11.74 6.88
C ASN A 200 2.92 -10.73 6.13
N PHE A 201 4.21 -10.68 6.51
CA PHE A 201 5.19 -9.77 5.90
C PHE A 201 4.78 -8.30 6.06
N ILE A 202 4.70 -7.52 4.97
CA ILE A 202 4.30 -6.11 4.98
C ILE A 202 2.78 -5.89 4.93
N PHE A 203 1.97 -6.96 5.08
CA PHE A 203 0.51 -6.83 5.10
C PHE A 203 -0.03 -6.15 6.36
N ARG A 204 0.55 -6.45 7.54
CA ARG A 204 0.18 -5.84 8.82
C ARG A 204 1.41 -5.49 9.64
N THR A 205 1.71 -4.20 9.68
CA THR A 205 2.89 -3.61 10.31
C THR A 205 2.48 -2.55 11.32
N ARG A 206 3.38 -2.14 12.23
CA ARG A 206 3.09 -1.09 13.22
C ARG A 206 3.28 0.31 12.68
N GLU A 207 4.19 0.48 11.75
CA GLU A 207 4.41 1.68 10.96
C GLU A 207 4.10 1.34 9.50
N PHE A 208 3.23 2.10 8.87
CA PHE A 208 2.80 1.89 7.48
C PHE A 208 2.50 3.24 6.82
N GLU A 209 2.27 3.23 5.54
CA GLU A 209 1.94 4.44 4.78
C GLU A 209 0.54 4.29 4.18
N GLN A 210 -0.33 5.28 4.41
CA GLN A 210 -1.69 5.35 3.86
C GLN A 210 -1.75 6.30 2.67
N MET A 211 -2.63 5.96 1.73
CA MET A 211 -3.16 6.82 0.67
C MET A 211 -4.66 6.95 0.96
N GLU A 212 -5.09 8.09 1.43
CA GLU A 212 -6.44 8.30 1.95
C GLU A 212 -7.03 9.59 1.39
N MET A 213 -8.31 9.61 1.13
CA MET A 213 -9.02 10.77 0.61
C MET A 213 -10.39 10.88 1.28
N GLU A 214 -10.68 12.06 1.79
CA GLU A 214 -12.01 12.40 2.32
C GLU A 214 -12.78 13.19 1.28
N PHE A 215 -13.85 12.59 0.76
CA PHE A 215 -14.68 13.19 -0.27
C PHE A 215 -15.96 13.73 0.35
N PHE A 216 -16.08 15.05 0.38
CA PHE A 216 -17.14 15.80 1.03
C PHE A 216 -18.31 15.99 0.08
N VAL A 217 -19.49 15.49 0.45
CA VAL A 217 -20.68 15.46 -0.41
C VAL A 217 -21.90 16.10 0.25
N VAL A 218 -22.87 16.48 -0.56
CA VAL A 218 -24.17 16.97 -0.08
C VAL A 218 -24.90 15.82 0.64
N PRO A 219 -25.42 16.03 1.88
CA PRO A 219 -26.21 15.01 2.56
C PRO A 219 -27.34 14.47 1.71
N GLY A 220 -27.51 13.15 1.68
CA GLY A 220 -28.49 12.46 0.84
C GLY A 220 -27.97 12.03 -0.53
N THR A 221 -26.76 12.45 -0.95
CA THR A 221 -26.11 11.97 -2.17
C THR A 221 -25.00 10.94 -1.88
N ASP A 222 -24.79 10.65 -0.61
CA ASP A 222 -23.71 9.84 -0.07
C ASP A 222 -23.68 8.39 -0.62
N GLU A 223 -24.84 7.74 -0.77
CA GLU A 223 -24.90 6.36 -1.30
C GLU A 223 -24.41 6.28 -2.77
N GLN A 224 -24.78 7.28 -3.58
CA GLN A 224 -24.35 7.36 -4.97
C GLN A 224 -22.84 7.57 -5.06
N TRP A 225 -22.29 8.48 -4.24
CA TRP A 225 -20.86 8.74 -4.20
C TRP A 225 -20.06 7.58 -3.60
N HIS A 226 -20.59 6.87 -2.62
CA HIS A 226 -19.97 5.66 -2.10
C HIS A 226 -19.82 4.60 -3.19
N GLN A 227 -20.88 4.32 -3.96
CA GLN A 227 -20.80 3.37 -5.07
C GLN A 227 -19.81 3.83 -6.16
N TYR A 228 -19.84 5.14 -6.51
CA TYR A 228 -18.92 5.72 -7.47
C TYR A 228 -17.45 5.49 -7.07
N TRP A 229 -17.11 5.67 -5.79
CA TRP A 229 -15.75 5.48 -5.31
C TRP A 229 -15.37 4.00 -5.27
N ILE A 230 -16.26 3.08 -4.92
CA ILE A 230 -16.01 1.64 -5.02
C ILE A 230 -15.62 1.27 -6.45
N ASP A 231 -16.42 1.68 -7.44
CA ASP A 231 -16.20 1.36 -8.85
C ASP A 231 -14.89 1.99 -9.38
N THR A 232 -14.64 3.25 -9.02
CA THR A 232 -13.45 4.00 -9.42
C THR A 232 -12.17 3.35 -8.86
N ARG A 233 -12.19 2.97 -7.58
CA ARG A 233 -11.02 2.35 -6.94
C ARG A 233 -10.77 0.94 -7.48
N LEU A 234 -11.80 0.14 -7.64
CA LEU A 234 -11.69 -1.19 -8.25
C LEU A 234 -11.12 -1.13 -9.67
N ALA A 235 -11.56 -0.15 -10.47
CA ALA A 235 -11.04 0.07 -11.83
C ALA A 235 -9.55 0.44 -11.81
N TRP A 236 -9.08 1.23 -10.84
CA TRP A 236 -7.68 1.62 -10.71
C TRP A 236 -6.75 0.42 -10.50
N TYR A 237 -7.12 -0.55 -9.65
CA TYR A 237 -6.34 -1.78 -9.47
C TYR A 237 -6.26 -2.62 -10.73
N LYS A 238 -7.38 -2.74 -11.46
CA LYS A 238 -7.44 -3.48 -12.73
C LYS A 238 -6.60 -2.80 -13.82
N ASP A 239 -6.64 -1.47 -13.90
CA ASP A 239 -5.83 -0.68 -14.84
C ASP A 239 -4.32 -0.83 -14.59
N LEU A 240 -3.91 -1.04 -13.35
CA LEU A 240 -2.53 -1.31 -12.96
C LEU A 240 -2.15 -2.79 -13.01
N GLY A 241 -2.98 -3.64 -13.62
CA GLY A 241 -2.65 -5.00 -13.98
C GLY A 241 -3.02 -6.08 -12.97
N ILE A 242 -3.75 -5.76 -11.89
CA ILE A 242 -4.24 -6.79 -10.95
C ILE A 242 -5.29 -7.66 -11.65
N ASN A 243 -5.12 -8.98 -11.56
CA ASN A 243 -6.06 -9.94 -12.11
C ASN A 243 -7.46 -9.75 -11.49
N PRO A 244 -8.51 -9.45 -12.30
CA PRO A 244 -9.87 -9.26 -11.80
C PRO A 244 -10.43 -10.44 -11.01
N ASP A 245 -10.03 -11.68 -11.32
CA ASP A 245 -10.49 -12.89 -10.63
C ASP A 245 -9.91 -13.01 -9.20
N ARG A 246 -8.97 -12.16 -8.86
CA ARG A 246 -8.36 -12.05 -7.53
C ARG A 246 -8.85 -10.85 -6.75
N LEU A 247 -9.82 -10.11 -7.27
CA LEU A 247 -10.45 -8.97 -6.60
C LEU A 247 -11.92 -9.27 -6.35
N ARG A 248 -12.43 -8.83 -5.21
CA ARG A 248 -13.87 -8.82 -4.93
C ARG A 248 -14.24 -7.62 -4.09
N ILE A 249 -15.53 -7.28 -4.08
CA ILE A 249 -16.10 -6.32 -3.13
C ILE A 249 -16.69 -7.12 -1.96
N PHE A 250 -16.34 -6.71 -0.75
CA PHE A 250 -16.91 -7.26 0.48
C PHE A 250 -17.66 -6.14 1.22
N GLU A 251 -18.98 -6.25 1.28
CA GLU A 251 -19.82 -5.33 2.05
C GLU A 251 -19.84 -5.75 3.52
N HIS A 252 -19.51 -4.83 4.40
CA HIS A 252 -19.57 -5.09 5.84
C HIS A 252 -21.00 -5.23 6.32
N PRO A 253 -21.35 -6.29 7.07
CA PRO A 253 -22.64 -6.39 7.73
C PRO A 253 -22.81 -5.28 8.78
N LYS A 254 -24.03 -4.80 8.96
CA LYS A 254 -24.34 -3.64 9.83
C LYS A 254 -23.77 -3.78 11.25
N GLU A 255 -23.72 -5.00 11.77
CA GLU A 255 -23.24 -5.31 13.12
C GLU A 255 -21.70 -5.17 13.28
N LYS A 256 -20.99 -5.12 12.16
CA LYS A 256 -19.51 -4.99 12.12
C LYS A 256 -19.05 -3.60 11.66
N LEU A 257 -19.97 -2.67 11.40
CA LEU A 257 -19.62 -1.31 11.02
C LEU A 257 -18.96 -0.56 12.19
N SER A 258 -17.96 0.26 11.86
CA SER A 258 -17.41 1.23 12.81
C SER A 258 -18.50 2.22 13.25
N HIS A 259 -18.36 2.76 14.45
CA HIS A 259 -19.34 3.65 15.07
C HIS A 259 -19.63 4.93 14.26
N TYR A 260 -18.74 5.32 13.38
CA TYR A 260 -18.84 6.49 12.49
C TYR A 260 -19.41 6.13 11.11
N SER A 261 -19.52 4.87 10.76
CA SER A 261 -19.84 4.45 9.39
C SER A 261 -21.29 4.03 9.23
N LYS A 262 -21.95 4.56 8.19
CA LYS A 262 -23.27 4.13 7.73
C LYS A 262 -23.18 2.91 6.81
N ARG A 263 -22.13 2.81 5.99
CA ARG A 263 -21.84 1.74 5.06
C ARG A 263 -20.33 1.65 4.85
N THR A 264 -19.80 0.45 4.81
CA THR A 264 -18.38 0.20 4.48
C THR A 264 -18.31 -0.98 3.50
N ALA A 265 -17.52 -0.81 2.46
CA ALA A 265 -17.18 -1.86 1.52
C ALA A 265 -15.65 -1.95 1.40
N ASP A 266 -15.12 -3.18 1.42
CA ASP A 266 -13.71 -3.41 1.14
C ASP A 266 -13.52 -3.92 -0.28
N ILE A 267 -12.50 -3.42 -0.96
CA ILE A 267 -11.88 -4.12 -2.06
C ILE A 267 -10.95 -5.13 -1.43
N GLU A 268 -11.26 -6.41 -1.56
CA GLU A 268 -10.42 -7.49 -1.07
C GLU A 268 -9.62 -8.13 -2.22
N TYR A 269 -8.38 -8.53 -1.89
CA TYR A 269 -7.54 -9.32 -2.76
C TYR A 269 -7.40 -10.75 -2.21
N LYS A 270 -7.28 -11.73 -3.11
CA LYS A 270 -7.08 -13.14 -2.79
C LYS A 270 -5.62 -13.40 -2.40
N PHE A 271 -5.26 -13.08 -1.16
CA PHE A 271 -3.91 -13.28 -0.62
C PHE A 271 -3.57 -14.75 -0.35
N GLU A 272 -4.57 -15.57 -0.06
CA GLU A 272 -4.41 -16.98 0.26
C GLU A 272 -3.49 -17.22 1.48
N PHE A 273 -3.59 -16.37 2.50
CA PHE A 273 -2.85 -16.56 3.75
C PHE A 273 -3.35 -17.77 4.54
N ALA A 274 -2.51 -18.32 5.41
CA ALA A 274 -2.92 -19.39 6.31
C ALA A 274 -4.11 -18.94 7.19
N GLY A 275 -5.26 -19.58 7.01
CA GLY A 275 -6.49 -19.30 7.77
C GLY A 275 -7.44 -18.28 7.15
N THR A 276 -7.04 -17.57 6.08
CA THR A 276 -7.93 -16.68 5.33
C THR A 276 -7.54 -16.61 3.86
N GLU A 277 -8.50 -16.77 2.98
CA GLU A 277 -8.28 -16.72 1.53
C GLU A 277 -8.21 -15.27 1.03
N TRP A 278 -9.08 -14.42 1.57
CA TRP A 278 -9.27 -13.03 1.17
C TRP A 278 -8.79 -12.08 2.27
N GLY A 279 -8.32 -10.93 1.88
CA GLY A 279 -7.92 -9.87 2.80
C GLY A 279 -8.18 -8.49 2.21
N GLU A 280 -8.48 -7.57 3.08
CA GLU A 280 -8.71 -6.16 2.76
C GLU A 280 -7.47 -5.55 2.09
N LEU A 281 -7.70 -4.95 0.91
CA LEU A 281 -6.71 -4.17 0.17
C LEU A 281 -6.96 -2.67 0.33
N GLU A 282 -8.22 -2.25 0.18
CA GLU A 282 -8.67 -0.87 0.34
C GLU A 282 -10.07 -0.84 0.94
N GLY A 283 -10.28 -0.05 1.99
CA GLY A 283 -11.60 0.22 2.56
C GLY A 283 -12.23 1.46 1.95
N ILE A 284 -13.54 1.41 1.69
CA ILE A 284 -14.33 2.58 1.28
C ILE A 284 -15.49 2.73 2.27
N ALA A 285 -15.44 3.77 3.11
CA ALA A 285 -16.42 4.03 4.15
C ALA A 285 -17.29 5.24 3.83
N ASN A 286 -18.60 5.14 4.12
CA ASN A 286 -19.49 6.28 4.23
C ASN A 286 -19.54 6.71 5.70
N ARG A 287 -18.77 7.72 6.06
CA ARG A 287 -18.59 8.22 7.44
C ARG A 287 -19.69 9.21 7.86
N THR A 288 -20.60 9.53 6.97
CA THR A 288 -21.64 10.56 7.18
C THR A 288 -21.01 11.91 7.58
N ASP A 289 -21.61 12.66 8.48
CA ASP A 289 -21.10 13.92 9.04
C ASP A 289 -20.44 13.75 10.42
N PHE A 290 -20.13 12.52 10.80
CA PHE A 290 -19.69 12.16 12.15
C PHE A 290 -18.46 12.96 12.58
N ASP A 291 -17.37 12.88 11.81
CA ASP A 291 -16.08 13.48 12.18
C ASP A 291 -16.13 15.00 12.23
N LEU A 292 -16.72 15.65 11.20
CA LEU A 292 -16.86 17.10 11.18
C LEU A 292 -17.70 17.61 12.36
N LYS A 293 -18.77 16.91 12.72
CA LYS A 293 -19.58 17.25 13.89
C LYS A 293 -18.85 16.99 15.21
N ALA A 294 -18.05 15.92 15.29
CA ALA A 294 -17.27 15.61 16.48
C ALA A 294 -16.22 16.69 16.73
N HIS A 295 -15.46 17.07 15.72
CA HIS A 295 -14.47 18.14 15.82
C HIS A 295 -15.09 19.51 16.06
N SER A 296 -16.22 19.84 15.39
CA SER A 296 -16.95 21.10 15.68
C SER A 296 -17.36 21.20 17.13
N ARG A 297 -17.90 20.12 17.70
CA ARG A 297 -18.31 20.09 19.12
C ARG A 297 -17.15 20.21 20.09
N ALA A 298 -16.03 19.55 19.80
CA ALA A 298 -14.88 19.52 20.67
C ALA A 298 -14.07 20.82 20.63
N SER A 299 -13.92 21.44 19.45
CA SER A 299 -13.15 22.67 19.27
C SER A 299 -13.95 23.95 19.46
N GLY A 300 -15.28 23.89 19.29
CA GLY A 300 -16.14 25.07 19.18
C GLY A 300 -16.12 25.74 17.79
N GLU A 301 -15.30 25.25 16.87
CA GLU A 301 -15.20 25.78 15.51
C GLU A 301 -16.32 25.23 14.60
N ASN A 302 -16.70 26.02 13.59
CA ASN A 302 -17.78 25.66 12.70
C ASN A 302 -17.25 24.97 11.43
N LEU A 303 -17.35 23.66 11.34
CA LEU A 303 -16.96 22.85 10.18
C LEU A 303 -18.14 22.53 9.26
N THR A 304 -19.06 23.50 9.05
CA THR A 304 -20.17 23.36 8.13
C THR A 304 -19.88 24.06 6.80
N TRP A 305 -20.48 23.57 5.73
CA TRP A 305 -20.50 24.25 4.44
C TRP A 305 -21.66 25.26 4.38
N PHE A 306 -21.39 26.45 3.85
CA PHE A 306 -22.42 27.42 3.52
C PHE A 306 -22.69 27.43 2.02
N ASP A 307 -23.86 26.92 1.63
CA ASP A 307 -24.34 26.96 0.27
C ASP A 307 -24.93 28.33 -0.04
N GLN A 308 -24.18 29.15 -0.75
CA GLN A 308 -24.61 30.53 -1.09
C GLN A 308 -25.80 30.55 -2.04
N GLU A 309 -25.98 29.56 -2.88
CA GLU A 309 -27.07 29.50 -3.86
C GLU A 309 -28.43 29.23 -3.18
N LYS A 310 -28.41 28.37 -2.16
CA LYS A 310 -29.58 27.99 -1.37
C LYS A 310 -29.73 28.82 -0.09
N ASN A 311 -28.74 29.61 0.27
CA ASN A 311 -28.66 30.33 1.53
C ASN A 311 -28.83 29.40 2.76
N GLU A 312 -28.26 28.22 2.72
CA GLU A 312 -28.37 27.20 3.74
C GLU A 312 -27.01 26.77 4.26
N ARG A 313 -26.95 26.32 5.53
CA ARG A 313 -25.78 25.69 6.13
C ARG A 313 -26.08 24.24 6.41
N TRP A 314 -25.09 23.37 6.08
CA TRP A 314 -25.16 21.95 6.36
C TRP A 314 -23.76 21.36 6.59
N THR A 315 -23.67 20.26 7.34
CA THR A 315 -22.43 19.53 7.52
C THR A 315 -22.28 18.54 6.36
N PRO A 316 -21.19 18.56 5.59
CA PRO A 316 -20.94 17.56 4.55
C PRO A 316 -20.96 16.13 5.07
N TYR A 317 -21.48 15.21 4.27
CA TYR A 317 -21.23 13.80 4.45
C TYR A 317 -19.90 13.44 3.79
N VAL A 318 -19.25 12.41 4.28
CA VAL A 318 -17.89 12.06 3.88
C VAL A 318 -17.84 10.62 3.35
N ILE A 319 -17.21 10.45 2.19
CA ILE A 319 -16.85 9.15 1.64
C ILE A 319 -15.32 9.02 1.69
N GLU A 320 -14.84 7.97 2.32
CA GLU A 320 -13.42 7.71 2.59
C GLU A 320 -12.93 6.48 1.84
N PRO A 321 -12.27 6.59 0.69
CA PRO A 321 -11.38 5.56 0.16
C PRO A 321 -10.02 5.62 0.86
N ALA A 322 -9.59 4.51 1.48
CA ALA A 322 -8.35 4.41 2.25
C ALA A 322 -7.58 3.13 1.92
N ALA A 323 -6.40 3.26 1.34
CA ALA A 323 -5.51 2.17 0.97
C ALA A 323 -4.17 2.25 1.68
N GLY A 324 -3.62 1.10 2.09
CA GLY A 324 -2.24 1.00 2.59
C GLY A 324 -1.25 0.83 1.45
N VAL A 325 -0.24 1.72 1.33
CA VAL A 325 0.82 1.59 0.31
C VAL A 325 1.54 0.25 0.43
N ASP A 326 1.79 -0.20 1.66
CA ASP A 326 2.49 -1.45 1.98
C ASP A 326 1.69 -2.68 1.51
N ARG A 327 0.37 -2.69 1.75
CA ARG A 327 -0.54 -3.74 1.24
C ARG A 327 -0.60 -3.71 -0.28
N CYS A 328 -0.69 -2.53 -0.90
CA CYS A 328 -0.65 -2.38 -2.35
C CYS A 328 0.65 -2.93 -2.93
N ALA A 329 1.81 -2.60 -2.34
CA ALA A 329 3.09 -3.11 -2.79
C ALA A 329 3.16 -4.65 -2.71
N LEU A 330 2.68 -5.25 -1.61
CA LEU A 330 2.60 -6.71 -1.48
C LEU A 330 1.67 -7.30 -2.53
N THR A 331 0.49 -6.71 -2.73
CA THR A 331 -0.51 -7.18 -3.70
C THR A 331 0.05 -7.16 -5.12
N PHE A 332 0.66 -6.05 -5.55
CA PHE A 332 1.26 -5.94 -6.87
C PHE A 332 2.42 -6.94 -7.05
N MET A 333 3.25 -7.17 -6.05
CA MET A 333 4.30 -8.19 -6.12
C MET A 333 3.73 -9.61 -6.19
N LEU A 334 2.70 -9.92 -5.39
CA LEU A 334 2.04 -11.24 -5.40
C LEU A 334 1.35 -11.51 -6.74
N ASP A 335 0.65 -10.53 -7.29
CA ASP A 335 -0.10 -10.71 -8.53
C ASP A 335 0.82 -10.79 -9.75
N ALA A 336 1.86 -9.96 -9.79
CA ALA A 336 2.80 -9.88 -10.89
C ALA A 336 3.80 -11.05 -10.96
N TYR A 337 4.04 -11.76 -9.84
CA TYR A 337 5.00 -12.86 -9.83
C TYR A 337 4.50 -14.07 -10.63
N THR A 338 5.30 -14.50 -11.59
CA THR A 338 5.03 -15.68 -12.42
C THR A 338 6.31 -16.49 -12.62
N GLU A 339 6.14 -17.79 -12.84
CA GLU A 339 7.20 -18.67 -13.33
C GLU A 339 6.79 -19.16 -14.72
N ASP A 340 7.69 -19.01 -15.68
CA ASP A 340 7.54 -19.54 -17.03
C ASP A 340 8.83 -20.24 -17.48
N GLU A 341 8.87 -20.71 -18.70
CA GLU A 341 10.06 -21.31 -19.31
C GLU A 341 10.56 -20.43 -20.46
N ALA A 342 11.87 -20.24 -20.50
CA ALA A 342 12.52 -19.48 -21.56
C ALA A 342 13.84 -20.13 -22.01
N PRO A 343 14.22 -19.99 -23.27
CA PRO A 343 15.48 -20.52 -23.77
C PRO A 343 16.68 -19.85 -23.08
N ASN A 344 17.65 -20.64 -22.68
CA ASN A 344 18.95 -20.16 -22.23
C ASN A 344 19.87 -19.86 -23.43
N SER A 345 21.11 -19.47 -23.19
CA SER A 345 22.11 -19.15 -24.22
C SER A 345 22.46 -20.32 -25.14
N LYS A 346 22.08 -21.56 -24.78
CA LYS A 346 22.28 -22.77 -25.59
C LYS A 346 21.00 -23.21 -26.32
N GLY A 347 19.88 -22.48 -26.14
CA GLY A 347 18.58 -22.84 -26.70
C GLY A 347 17.81 -23.86 -25.88
N GLU A 348 18.30 -24.28 -24.70
CA GLU A 348 17.60 -25.20 -23.80
C GLU A 348 16.58 -24.43 -22.96
N MET A 349 15.38 -24.99 -22.77
CA MET A 349 14.34 -24.38 -21.93
C MET A 349 14.71 -24.45 -20.46
N GLU A 350 14.71 -23.33 -19.78
CA GLU A 350 14.95 -23.22 -18.33
C GLU A 350 13.81 -22.44 -17.66
N LYS A 351 13.52 -22.79 -16.40
CA LYS A 351 12.57 -22.01 -15.59
C LYS A 351 13.03 -20.57 -15.43
N ARG A 352 12.11 -19.65 -15.59
CA ARG A 352 12.31 -18.22 -15.43
C ARG A 352 11.31 -17.66 -14.41
N SER A 353 11.79 -16.99 -13.36
CA SER A 353 10.97 -16.19 -12.47
C SER A 353 10.86 -14.77 -13.02
N VAL A 354 9.66 -14.26 -13.13
CA VAL A 354 9.36 -12.93 -13.71
C VAL A 354 8.40 -12.18 -12.82
N MET A 355 8.72 -10.93 -12.55
CA MET A 355 7.81 -9.98 -11.90
C MET A 355 7.11 -9.14 -13.01
N LYS A 356 5.92 -9.56 -13.44
CA LYS A 356 5.17 -8.89 -14.54
C LYS A 356 4.40 -7.66 -14.04
N LEU A 357 5.10 -6.76 -13.37
CA LEU A 357 4.54 -5.47 -12.94
C LEU A 357 4.12 -4.64 -14.17
N ASP A 358 3.01 -3.90 -14.04
CA ASP A 358 2.70 -2.81 -14.97
C ASP A 358 3.92 -1.88 -15.11
N PHE A 359 4.18 -1.37 -16.30
CA PHE A 359 5.36 -0.55 -16.59
C PHE A 359 5.42 0.68 -15.67
N ARG A 360 4.26 1.25 -15.34
CA ARG A 360 4.14 2.40 -14.43
C ARG A 360 4.63 2.07 -13.02
N LEU A 361 4.53 0.81 -12.57
CA LEU A 361 4.92 0.37 -11.23
C LEU A 361 6.35 -0.17 -11.16
N ALA A 362 6.94 -0.65 -12.26
CA ALA A 362 8.27 -1.23 -12.29
C ALA A 362 9.32 -0.31 -11.62
N PRO A 363 10.13 -0.79 -10.66
CA PRO A 363 11.15 0.01 -10.00
C PRO A 363 12.20 0.57 -10.97
N ILE A 364 12.73 -0.30 -11.81
CA ILE A 364 13.63 0.05 -12.92
C ILE A 364 12.83 -0.03 -14.21
N LYS A 365 12.87 1.02 -15.03
CA LYS A 365 12.14 1.06 -16.30
C LYS A 365 12.92 0.45 -17.44
N ILE A 366 14.23 0.64 -17.42
CA ILE A 366 15.13 0.29 -18.49
C ILE A 366 16.42 -0.27 -17.91
N ALA A 367 16.93 -1.37 -18.43
CA ALA A 367 18.28 -1.82 -18.14
C ALA A 367 19.14 -1.75 -19.40
N VAL A 368 20.32 -1.13 -19.32
CA VAL A 368 21.28 -1.06 -20.42
C VAL A 368 22.43 -2.02 -20.14
N LEU A 369 22.56 -3.01 -21.01
CA LEU A 369 23.40 -4.20 -20.82
C LEU A 369 24.34 -4.37 -22.03
N PRO A 370 25.64 -4.01 -21.95
CA PRO A 370 26.56 -4.35 -23.04
C PRO A 370 26.63 -5.87 -23.19
N LEU A 371 26.72 -6.41 -24.41
CA LEU A 371 26.75 -7.85 -24.67
C LEU A 371 27.84 -8.57 -23.84
N SER A 372 28.98 -7.93 -23.70
CA SER A 372 30.09 -8.38 -22.86
C SER A 372 30.79 -7.18 -22.22
N ARG A 373 31.49 -7.40 -21.10
CA ARG A 373 32.37 -6.40 -20.52
C ARG A 373 33.57 -6.20 -21.46
N ASN A 374 33.54 -5.13 -22.21
CA ASN A 374 34.50 -4.83 -23.25
C ASN A 374 34.77 -3.30 -23.29
N ALA A 375 35.99 -2.92 -23.66
CA ALA A 375 36.39 -1.52 -23.72
C ALA A 375 35.63 -0.70 -24.76
N ASP A 376 35.12 -1.34 -25.81
CA ASP A 376 34.37 -0.66 -26.88
C ASP A 376 32.87 -0.59 -26.59
N LEU A 377 32.31 -1.59 -25.88
CA LEU A 377 30.86 -1.69 -25.63
C LEU A 377 30.43 -1.03 -24.31
N SER A 378 31.19 -1.26 -23.20
CA SER A 378 30.78 -0.76 -21.88
C SER A 378 30.68 0.76 -21.79
N PRO A 379 31.60 1.56 -22.33
CA PRO A 379 31.45 3.03 -22.32
C PRO A 379 30.21 3.53 -23.07
N LYS A 380 29.97 3.00 -24.29
CA LYS A 380 28.78 3.37 -25.10
C LYS A 380 27.48 3.01 -24.40
N ALA A 381 27.43 1.83 -23.75
CA ALA A 381 26.29 1.39 -22.97
C ALA A 381 26.07 2.32 -21.75
N LYS A 382 27.14 2.74 -21.08
CA LYS A 382 27.05 3.66 -19.95
C LYS A 382 26.60 5.05 -20.39
N ASP A 383 27.07 5.56 -21.53
CA ASP A 383 26.66 6.83 -22.09
C ASP A 383 25.17 6.82 -22.43
N LEU A 384 24.66 5.75 -23.06
CA LEU A 384 23.25 5.59 -23.33
C LEU A 384 22.43 5.50 -22.04
N ALA A 385 22.88 4.71 -21.05
CA ALA A 385 22.22 4.62 -19.76
C ALA A 385 22.13 6.00 -19.08
N THR A 386 23.22 6.78 -19.12
CA THR A 386 23.26 8.14 -18.56
C THR A 386 22.31 9.09 -19.29
N ALA A 387 22.19 8.97 -20.62
CA ALA A 387 21.26 9.78 -21.39
C ALA A 387 19.79 9.47 -21.00
N LEU A 388 19.44 8.18 -20.98
CA LEU A 388 18.09 7.72 -20.62
C LEU A 388 17.72 7.98 -19.14
N ALA A 389 18.70 8.00 -18.25
CA ALA A 389 18.48 8.27 -16.81
C ALA A 389 17.98 9.71 -16.54
N LYS A 390 18.03 10.61 -17.51
CA LYS A 390 17.40 11.94 -17.40
C LYS A 390 15.87 11.87 -17.37
N HIS A 391 15.29 10.79 -17.88
CA HIS A 391 13.85 10.64 -18.05
C HIS A 391 13.26 9.49 -17.21
N TRP A 392 14.04 8.42 -16.99
CA TRP A 392 13.55 7.19 -16.33
C TRP A 392 14.55 6.67 -15.30
N ASN A 393 14.10 5.78 -14.43
CA ASN A 393 15.00 5.01 -13.56
C ASN A 393 15.64 3.90 -14.39
N VAL A 394 16.96 4.01 -14.60
CA VAL A 394 17.75 3.15 -15.50
C VAL A 394 18.82 2.41 -14.71
N ASP A 395 18.92 1.10 -14.95
CA ASP A 395 20.03 0.26 -14.46
C ASP A 395 21.07 0.04 -15.54
N PHE A 396 22.34 0.03 -15.14
CA PHE A 396 23.46 -0.35 -15.99
C PHE A 396 24.21 -1.53 -15.36
N ASP A 397 24.34 -2.63 -16.10
CA ASP A 397 25.03 -3.82 -15.59
C ASP A 397 25.90 -4.45 -16.70
N ASP A 398 27.21 -4.53 -16.46
CA ASP A 398 28.17 -5.21 -17.34
C ASP A 398 28.80 -6.46 -16.69
N ALA A 399 28.31 -6.89 -15.50
CA ALA A 399 28.87 -7.97 -14.72
C ALA A 399 28.28 -9.35 -15.04
N GLY A 400 29.09 -10.26 -15.57
CA GLY A 400 28.71 -11.64 -15.88
C GLY A 400 28.07 -11.81 -17.28
N ALA A 401 27.57 -13.01 -17.57
CA ALA A 401 26.99 -13.35 -18.85
C ALA A 401 25.66 -12.62 -19.08
N ILE A 402 25.38 -12.18 -20.31
CA ILE A 402 24.20 -11.42 -20.71
C ILE A 402 22.88 -12.12 -20.32
N GLY A 403 22.77 -13.44 -20.50
CA GLY A 403 21.60 -14.21 -20.12
C GLY A 403 21.26 -14.12 -18.63
N ARG A 404 22.29 -14.14 -17.74
CA ARG A 404 22.09 -13.96 -16.29
C ARG A 404 21.64 -12.55 -15.94
N ARG A 405 22.11 -11.55 -16.69
CA ARG A 405 21.69 -10.15 -16.50
C ARG A 405 20.23 -9.95 -16.90
N TYR A 406 19.79 -10.54 -18.01
CA TYR A 406 18.37 -10.57 -18.36
C TYR A 406 17.51 -11.23 -17.27
N ARG A 407 17.95 -12.39 -16.72
CA ARG A 407 17.20 -13.05 -15.62
C ARG A 407 17.08 -12.18 -14.38
N ARG A 408 18.15 -11.45 -14.01
CA ARG A 408 18.09 -10.49 -12.89
C ARG A 408 17.05 -9.39 -13.14
N GLN A 409 16.98 -8.87 -14.34
CA GLN A 409 16.01 -7.82 -14.73
C GLN A 409 14.57 -8.37 -14.80
N ASP A 410 14.38 -9.59 -15.31
CA ASP A 410 13.08 -10.26 -15.29
C ASP A 410 12.55 -10.45 -13.85
N GLU A 411 13.41 -10.88 -12.91
CA GLU A 411 13.04 -11.07 -11.49
C GLU A 411 12.64 -9.79 -10.76
N ILE A 412 13.19 -8.64 -11.14
CA ILE A 412 12.86 -7.35 -10.51
C ILE A 412 11.80 -6.56 -11.26
N GLY A 413 11.36 -7.08 -12.41
CA GLY A 413 10.24 -6.52 -13.17
C GLY A 413 10.61 -5.41 -14.15
N THR A 414 11.86 -5.29 -14.56
CA THR A 414 12.28 -4.29 -15.56
C THR A 414 11.64 -4.59 -16.92
N PRO A 415 10.80 -3.68 -17.48
CA PRO A 415 10.06 -3.96 -18.70
C PRO A 415 10.91 -4.01 -19.96
N PHE A 416 11.99 -3.22 -20.03
CA PHE A 416 12.85 -3.14 -21.21
C PHE A 416 14.31 -3.33 -20.88
N CYS A 417 14.97 -4.25 -21.60
CA CYS A 417 16.42 -4.40 -21.56
C CYS A 417 17.00 -4.01 -22.92
N ILE A 418 17.99 -3.12 -22.91
CA ILE A 418 18.71 -2.66 -24.08
C ILE A 418 20.07 -3.32 -24.11
N THR A 419 20.41 -4.02 -25.23
CA THR A 419 21.73 -4.60 -25.42
C THR A 419 22.48 -3.82 -26.49
N ILE A 420 23.72 -3.42 -26.11
CA ILE A 420 24.72 -2.91 -27.02
C ILE A 420 25.68 -4.08 -27.33
N ASP A 421 25.78 -4.44 -28.59
CA ASP A 421 26.60 -5.52 -29.13
C ASP A 421 27.66 -4.99 -30.10
N PHE A 422 28.43 -5.89 -30.72
CA PHE A 422 29.46 -5.48 -31.67
C PHE A 422 28.89 -4.89 -32.95
N GLU A 423 27.73 -5.36 -33.41
CA GLU A 423 27.02 -4.78 -34.57
C GLU A 423 26.61 -3.33 -34.29
N SER A 424 26.32 -2.99 -33.01
CA SER A 424 26.00 -1.61 -32.59
C SER A 424 27.13 -0.60 -32.87
N LEU A 425 28.37 -1.09 -33.03
CA LEU A 425 29.50 -0.23 -33.35
C LEU A 425 29.46 0.20 -34.83
N ASP A 426 28.91 -0.66 -35.72
CA ASP A 426 28.87 -0.45 -37.14
C ASP A 426 27.54 0.18 -37.60
N ASP A 427 26.40 -0.32 -37.11
CA ASP A 427 25.06 0.08 -37.55
C ASP A 427 24.42 1.21 -36.68
N GLN A 428 25.07 1.61 -35.60
CA GLN A 428 24.56 2.61 -34.66
C GLN A 428 23.13 2.27 -34.13
N ALA A 429 22.83 0.98 -33.98
CA ALA A 429 21.56 0.49 -33.42
C ALA A 429 21.77 -0.39 -32.22
N VAL A 430 20.72 -0.60 -31.42
CA VAL A 430 20.73 -1.43 -30.23
C VAL A 430 19.58 -2.44 -30.29
N THR A 431 19.71 -3.53 -29.56
CA THR A 431 18.64 -4.51 -29.42
C THR A 431 17.83 -4.21 -28.15
N ILE A 432 16.52 -3.93 -28.28
CA ILE A 432 15.59 -3.75 -27.15
C ILE A 432 14.78 -5.03 -26.99
N ARG A 433 14.84 -5.61 -25.79
CA ARG A 433 14.05 -6.78 -25.41
C ARG A 433 12.94 -6.40 -24.45
N GLU A 434 11.72 -6.78 -24.73
CA GLU A 434 10.57 -6.69 -23.84
C GLU A 434 10.56 -7.87 -22.83
N ARG A 435 10.27 -7.58 -21.57
CA ARG A 435 10.23 -8.57 -20.47
C ARG A 435 9.19 -9.67 -20.70
N ASP A 436 7.96 -9.30 -21.06
CA ASP A 436 6.82 -10.22 -21.05
C ASP A 436 6.79 -11.11 -22.30
N SER A 437 6.94 -10.54 -23.45
CA SER A 437 6.95 -11.24 -24.75
C SER A 437 8.30 -11.86 -25.09
N MET A 438 9.38 -11.37 -24.47
CA MET A 438 10.78 -11.62 -24.86
C MET A 438 11.11 -11.21 -26.31
N ALA A 439 10.20 -10.51 -26.97
CA ALA A 439 10.41 -9.99 -28.31
C ALA A 439 11.59 -9.02 -28.32
N GLN A 440 12.39 -9.10 -29.37
CA GLN A 440 13.56 -8.25 -29.56
C GLN A 440 13.39 -7.43 -30.84
N SER A 441 13.69 -6.14 -30.73
CA SER A 441 13.65 -5.21 -31.85
C SER A 441 14.98 -4.48 -31.98
N ARG A 442 15.47 -4.32 -33.20
CA ARG A 442 16.66 -3.52 -33.48
C ARG A 442 16.24 -2.08 -33.74
N ILE A 443 16.75 -1.14 -32.93
CA ILE A 443 16.35 0.28 -32.96
C ILE A 443 17.61 1.13 -33.06
N ALA A 444 17.61 2.13 -33.92
CA ALA A 444 18.69 3.09 -34.05
C ALA A 444 18.86 3.88 -32.72
N ILE A 445 20.09 4.13 -32.29
CA ILE A 445 20.40 4.74 -30.97
C ILE A 445 19.70 6.09 -30.82
N ASP A 446 19.62 6.89 -31.86
CA ASP A 446 18.93 8.19 -31.87
C ASP A 446 17.41 8.09 -31.78
N GLN A 447 16.82 6.92 -32.01
CA GLN A 447 15.39 6.65 -31.91
C GLN A 447 14.98 5.97 -30.60
N VAL A 448 15.95 5.53 -29.79
CA VAL A 448 15.67 4.75 -28.57
C VAL A 448 14.80 5.52 -27.59
N GLU A 449 15.12 6.80 -27.33
CA GLU A 449 14.37 7.62 -26.40
C GLU A 449 12.90 7.79 -26.84
N SER A 450 12.67 8.12 -28.09
CA SER A 450 11.32 8.29 -28.64
C SER A 450 10.51 6.98 -28.64
N TYR A 451 11.16 5.87 -28.95
CA TYR A 451 10.55 4.53 -28.90
C TYR A 451 10.11 4.20 -27.47
N LEU A 452 11.00 4.38 -26.48
CA LEU A 452 10.71 4.10 -25.08
C LEU A 452 9.65 5.06 -24.51
N ALA A 453 9.67 6.33 -24.89
CA ALA A 453 8.67 7.30 -24.46
C ALA A 453 7.25 6.89 -24.88
N GLN A 454 7.09 6.31 -26.06
CA GLN A 454 5.79 5.79 -26.50
C GLN A 454 5.36 4.55 -25.70
N LYS A 455 6.32 3.68 -25.34
CA LYS A 455 6.04 2.44 -24.59
C LYS A 455 5.81 2.68 -23.09
N LEU A 456 6.46 3.68 -22.52
CA LEU A 456 6.44 4.00 -21.09
C LEU A 456 5.51 5.18 -20.79
N LEU A 457 4.46 5.40 -21.56
CA LEU A 457 3.48 6.44 -21.29
C LEU A 457 2.86 6.26 -19.91
N GLY A 458 2.91 7.33 -19.11
CA GLY A 458 2.35 7.34 -17.77
C GLY A 458 3.32 6.93 -16.64
N CYS A 459 4.57 6.62 -16.98
CA CYS A 459 5.62 6.34 -16.00
C CYS A 459 6.21 7.63 -15.40
#